data_f6660e61a11ee8c9f7bf652737e2b110
#
_entry.id   f6660e61a11ee8c9f7bf652737e2b110
#
_cell.length_a   1.000
_cell.length_b   1.000
_cell.length_c   1.000
_cell.angle_alpha   90.00
_cell.angle_beta   90.00
_cell.angle_gamma   90.00
#
_symmetry.space_group_name_H-M   'P 1'
#
loop_
_entity.id
_entity.type
_entity.pdbx_description
1 polymer ?
#
loop_
_entity_poly.entity_id
_entity_poly.type
_entity_poly.pdbx_seq_one_letter_code
_entity_poly.pdbx_strand_id
1 'polypeptide(L)'
;MPRLSFTALANPRRGNASLVACVLLAASVIAVEFINPNLLPHPKATPTYRPYGDGGRHAPADTRVYAAEVVRIIDGDTFVARMRTAPGGEVETRVRLRSIDAAELHARCSKELRLALAARAALQRLLAEGSVTLSHVGPDKYPGRIDANVATHSTNDISAAMLSGGFARAYDGGRRGSWCRS
;
A
#
# COMPACT_ATOMS: atom_id res chain seq x y z
N MET A 1 50.42 21.78 47.04
CA MET A 1 50.65 21.50 48.49
C MET A 1 49.57 22.24 49.30
N PRO A 2 48.96 21.78 50.33
CA PRO A 2 48.90 20.48 50.97
C PRO A 2 47.51 19.85 50.87
N ARG A 3 47.33 18.61 50.85
CA ARG A 3 47.33 17.52 51.84
C ARG A 3 46.22 17.55 52.91
N LEU A 4 45.59 16.38 52.99
CA LEU A 4 45.11 15.65 54.18
C LEU A 4 43.61 15.91 54.52
N SER A 5 42.83 14.98 55.03
CA SER A 5 43.08 13.61 55.50
C SER A 5 41.71 12.90 55.69
N PHE A 6 41.78 11.61 55.59
CA PHE A 6 40.97 10.56 56.21
C PHE A 6 40.22 10.91 57.46
N THR A 7 38.99 10.40 57.62
CA THR A 7 38.68 9.57 58.81
C THR A 7 37.51 8.65 58.50
N ALA A 8 37.75 7.37 58.66
CA ALA A 8 36.81 6.30 58.81
C ALA A 8 36.38 6.21 60.31
N LEU A 9 35.25 5.61 60.55
CA LEU A 9 34.86 4.83 61.73
C LEU A 9 33.32 4.73 61.75
N ALA A 10 32.73 3.68 61.78
CA ALA A 10 32.62 2.42 62.44
C ALA A 10 31.13 2.03 62.47
N ASN A 11 30.79 0.84 62.04
CA ASN A 11 29.64 0.05 62.40
C ASN A 11 29.78 -0.36 63.90
N PRO A 12 28.78 -0.70 64.73
CA PRO A 12 27.85 -1.78 64.47
C PRO A 12 26.46 -1.65 65.22
N ARG A 13 25.53 -2.49 64.90
CA ARG A 13 24.77 -3.37 65.81
C ARG A 13 23.45 -3.82 65.18
N ARG A 14 23.43 -5.09 64.87
CA ARG A 14 22.46 -6.15 65.14
C ARG A 14 21.13 -5.69 65.74
N GLY A 15 20.05 -6.00 65.07
CA GLY A 15 18.70 -6.13 65.58
C GLY A 15 17.92 -7.11 64.71
N ASN A 16 17.84 -8.35 65.21
CA ASN A 16 16.95 -9.37 64.67
C ASN A 16 15.50 -8.95 64.93
N ALA A 17 14.74 -8.76 63.89
CA ALA A 17 13.28 -8.80 63.96
C ALA A 17 12.77 -9.64 62.80
N SER A 18 12.46 -10.87 63.17
CA SER A 18 11.72 -11.81 62.33
C SER A 18 10.32 -11.23 62.06
N LEU A 19 10.09 -10.77 60.86
CA LEU A 19 8.73 -10.47 60.42
C LEU A 19 8.45 -11.38 59.22
N VAL A 20 7.60 -12.36 59.52
CA VAL A 20 6.95 -13.23 58.58
C VAL A 20 6.16 -12.35 57.63
N ALA A 21 6.73 -12.03 56.49
CA ALA A 21 6.01 -11.40 55.39
C ALA A 21 5.26 -12.52 54.65
N CYS A 22 3.96 -12.57 54.82
CA CYS A 22 3.05 -13.33 53.99
C CYS A 22 3.21 -12.87 52.55
N VAL A 23 3.88 -13.68 51.76
CA VAL A 23 3.87 -13.54 50.29
C VAL A 23 2.50 -13.98 49.82
N LEU A 24 1.60 -13.01 49.67
CA LEU A 24 0.40 -13.20 48.90
C LEU A 24 0.82 -13.32 47.42
N LEU A 25 1.01 -14.54 46.96
CA LEU A 25 1.04 -14.88 45.54
C LEU A 25 -0.36 -14.61 44.99
N ALA A 26 -0.55 -13.39 44.49
CA ALA A 26 -1.65 -13.11 43.58
C ALA A 26 -1.36 -13.91 42.27
N ALA A 27 -1.90 -15.09 42.21
CA ALA A 27 -1.98 -15.83 40.97
C ALA A 27 -2.86 -15.04 39.99
N SER A 28 -2.25 -14.21 39.18
CA SER A 28 -2.91 -13.65 38.00
C SER A 28 -3.22 -14.80 37.06
N VAL A 29 -4.42 -15.33 37.19
CA VAL A 29 -4.99 -16.22 36.20
C VAL A 29 -5.20 -15.36 34.94
N ILE A 30 -4.23 -15.39 34.04
CA ILE A 30 -4.43 -14.90 32.69
C ILE A 30 -5.44 -15.87 32.07
N ALA A 31 -6.69 -15.45 32.04
CA ALA A 31 -7.70 -16.12 31.26
C ALA A 31 -7.27 -16.00 29.80
N VAL A 32 -6.63 -17.02 29.29
CA VAL A 32 -6.44 -17.19 27.85
C VAL A 32 -7.84 -17.47 27.31
N GLU A 33 -8.53 -16.41 26.89
CA GLU A 33 -9.75 -16.56 26.14
C GLU A 33 -9.39 -17.31 24.86
N PHE A 34 -9.79 -18.58 24.81
CA PHE A 34 -9.75 -19.36 23.58
C PHE A 34 -10.67 -18.66 22.59
N ILE A 35 -10.08 -17.80 21.75
CA ILE A 35 -10.77 -17.22 20.62
C ILE A 35 -11.16 -18.39 19.74
N ASN A 36 -12.43 -18.73 19.75
CA ASN A 36 -12.98 -19.78 18.90
C ASN A 36 -12.77 -19.36 17.43
N PRO A 37 -11.92 -20.05 16.66
CA PRO A 37 -11.62 -19.68 15.28
C PRO A 37 -12.86 -19.72 14.37
N ASN A 38 -13.94 -20.37 14.80
CA ASN A 38 -15.21 -20.44 14.08
C ASN A 38 -16.12 -19.23 14.33
N LEU A 39 -15.77 -18.33 15.26
CA LEU A 39 -16.50 -17.08 15.50
C LEU A 39 -15.94 -15.87 14.72
N LEU A 40 -14.79 -16.03 14.08
CA LEU A 40 -14.33 -15.02 13.14
C LEU A 40 -15.25 -15.03 11.92
N PRO A 41 -15.80 -13.86 11.51
CA PRO A 41 -16.55 -13.80 10.28
C PRO A 41 -15.66 -14.29 9.15
N HIS A 42 -16.03 -15.42 8.55
CA HIS A 42 -15.31 -15.93 7.40
C HIS A 42 -15.25 -14.82 6.36
N PRO A 43 -14.07 -14.46 5.84
CA PRO A 43 -13.98 -13.47 4.78
C PRO A 43 -14.91 -13.99 3.67
N LYS A 44 -15.93 -13.17 3.35
CA LYS A 44 -16.84 -13.48 2.23
C LYS A 44 -15.98 -13.83 1.04
N ALA A 45 -16.23 -14.98 0.45
CA ALA A 45 -15.47 -15.53 -0.65
C ALA A 45 -15.10 -14.42 -1.63
N THR A 46 -13.81 -14.11 -1.71
CA THR A 46 -13.28 -13.16 -2.68
C THR A 46 -13.45 -13.80 -4.04
N PRO A 47 -14.05 -13.11 -4.98
CA PRO A 47 -14.37 -13.68 -6.28
C PRO A 47 -13.08 -13.98 -7.08
N THR A 48 -13.07 -15.10 -7.78
CA THR A 48 -11.96 -15.49 -8.66
C THR A 48 -11.77 -14.47 -9.78
N TYR A 49 -10.60 -13.83 -9.79
CA TYR A 49 -10.12 -13.12 -10.98
C TYR A 49 -9.92 -14.16 -12.09
N ARG A 50 -10.66 -14.01 -13.18
CA ARG A 50 -10.39 -14.74 -14.42
C ARG A 50 -9.47 -13.87 -15.26
N PRO A 51 -8.22 -14.26 -15.52
CA PRO A 51 -7.36 -13.51 -16.44
C PRO A 51 -8.08 -13.45 -17.79
N TYR A 52 -8.03 -12.27 -18.41
CA TYR A 52 -8.66 -11.98 -19.67
C TYR A 52 -8.17 -12.95 -20.76
N GLY A 53 -9.06 -13.82 -21.21
CA GLY A 53 -8.89 -14.60 -22.44
C GLY A 53 -9.37 -13.76 -23.63
N ASP A 54 -8.51 -13.56 -24.58
CA ASP A 54 -8.68 -13.08 -25.94
C ASP A 54 -10.14 -13.12 -26.47
N GLY A 55 -10.73 -11.98 -26.71
CA GLY A 55 -12.05 -11.92 -27.32
C GLY A 55 -12.76 -10.59 -27.11
N GLY A 56 -12.27 -9.58 -27.76
CA GLY A 56 -12.81 -8.25 -27.93
C GLY A 56 -14.31 -8.04 -27.83
N ARG A 57 -14.79 -7.83 -26.63
CA ARG A 57 -15.91 -6.96 -26.26
C ARG A 57 -15.61 -6.48 -24.86
N HIS A 58 -15.75 -5.17 -24.61
CA HIS A 58 -15.55 -4.59 -23.30
C HIS A 58 -16.44 -5.30 -22.27
N ALA A 59 -15.88 -6.27 -21.57
CA ALA A 59 -16.57 -6.84 -20.42
C ALA A 59 -16.82 -5.69 -19.42
N PRO A 60 -17.98 -5.64 -18.77
CA PRO A 60 -18.26 -4.63 -17.75
C PRO A 60 -17.15 -4.68 -16.69
N ALA A 61 -16.70 -3.50 -16.23
CA ALA A 61 -15.69 -3.41 -15.21
C ALA A 61 -16.16 -4.15 -13.94
N ASP A 62 -15.25 -4.93 -13.38
CA ASP A 62 -15.51 -5.63 -12.13
C ASP A 62 -15.52 -4.62 -10.98
N THR A 63 -16.63 -4.48 -10.29
CA THR A 63 -16.82 -3.53 -9.18
C THR A 63 -16.24 -4.01 -7.86
N ARG A 64 -15.68 -5.23 -7.82
CA ARG A 64 -15.01 -5.77 -6.62
C ARG A 64 -13.76 -4.97 -6.29
N VAL A 65 -13.38 -5.00 -5.02
CA VAL A 65 -12.18 -4.35 -4.53
C VAL A 65 -11.12 -5.42 -4.28
N TYR A 66 -9.94 -5.21 -4.83
CA TYR A 66 -8.79 -6.09 -4.69
C TYR A 66 -7.67 -5.39 -3.95
N ALA A 67 -7.11 -6.04 -2.93
CA ALA A 67 -5.87 -5.59 -2.33
C ALA A 67 -4.70 -5.89 -3.29
N ALA A 68 -3.75 -4.96 -3.37
CA ALA A 68 -2.60 -5.11 -4.25
C ALA A 68 -1.32 -4.58 -3.58
N GLU A 69 -0.20 -5.18 -3.97
CA GLU A 69 1.13 -4.74 -3.62
C GLU A 69 1.82 -4.15 -4.86
N VAL A 70 2.41 -2.98 -4.74
CA VAL A 70 3.14 -2.35 -5.84
C VAL A 70 4.50 -3.01 -6.01
N VAL A 71 4.76 -3.56 -7.20
CA VAL A 71 6.03 -4.19 -7.53
C VAL A 71 7.01 -3.17 -8.12
N ARG A 72 6.55 -2.36 -9.08
CA ARG A 72 7.34 -1.28 -9.71
C ARG A 72 6.47 -0.32 -10.49
N ILE A 73 6.94 0.91 -10.61
CA ILE A 73 6.29 1.94 -11.44
C ILE A 73 6.88 1.88 -12.85
N ILE A 74 6.03 1.88 -13.85
CA ILE A 74 6.41 1.93 -15.26
C ILE A 74 6.45 3.38 -15.74
N ASP A 75 5.28 4.04 -15.79
CA ASP A 75 5.06 5.40 -16.26
C ASP A 75 4.26 6.21 -15.23
N GLY A 76 3.88 7.43 -15.56
CA GLY A 76 3.05 8.28 -14.72
C GLY A 76 1.60 7.82 -14.57
N ASP A 77 1.15 6.86 -15.37
CA ASP A 77 -0.21 6.30 -15.28
C ASP A 77 -0.25 4.76 -15.24
N THR A 78 0.92 4.12 -15.16
CA THR A 78 1.01 2.66 -15.25
C THR A 78 2.05 2.10 -14.26
N PHE A 79 1.67 1.06 -13.54
CA PHE A 79 2.56 0.33 -12.62
C PHE A 79 2.30 -1.17 -12.67
N VAL A 80 3.23 -1.96 -12.14
CA VAL A 80 3.06 -3.41 -11.92
C VAL A 80 2.63 -3.62 -10.50
N ALA A 81 1.59 -4.41 -10.31
CA ALA A 81 1.09 -4.82 -9.02
C ALA A 81 0.92 -6.33 -8.93
N ARG A 82 1.12 -6.84 -7.74
CA ARG A 82 0.70 -8.18 -7.34
C ARG A 82 -0.66 -8.05 -6.67
N MET A 83 -1.70 -8.44 -7.38
CA MET A 83 -3.09 -8.38 -6.97
C MET A 83 -3.50 -9.67 -6.28
N ARG A 84 -4.11 -9.58 -5.10
CA ARG A 84 -4.64 -10.73 -4.40
C ARG A 84 -5.98 -11.14 -4.99
N THR A 85 -6.09 -12.41 -5.35
CA THR A 85 -7.31 -13.03 -5.88
C THR A 85 -7.80 -14.12 -4.93
N ALA A 86 -9.07 -14.46 -4.99
CA ALA A 86 -9.63 -15.56 -4.19
C ALA A 86 -9.49 -16.93 -4.89
N PRO A 87 -9.44 -18.01 -4.14
CA PRO A 87 -9.10 -18.10 -2.71
C PRO A 87 -7.57 -18.19 -2.53
N GLY A 88 -6.97 -17.11 -2.02
CA GLY A 88 -5.55 -17.09 -1.64
C GLY A 88 -4.56 -17.04 -2.81
N GLY A 89 -5.01 -16.81 -4.05
CA GLY A 89 -4.14 -16.64 -5.21
C GLY A 89 -3.60 -15.21 -5.32
N GLU A 90 -2.50 -15.07 -6.06
CA GLU A 90 -1.92 -13.78 -6.44
C GLU A 90 -1.65 -13.76 -7.94
N VAL A 91 -1.88 -12.61 -8.54
CA VAL A 91 -1.59 -12.36 -9.97
C VAL A 91 -0.77 -11.09 -10.10
N GLU A 92 0.40 -11.20 -10.73
CA GLU A 92 1.18 -10.04 -11.11
C GLU A 92 0.68 -9.53 -12.47
N THR A 93 0.30 -8.26 -12.52
CA THR A 93 -0.25 -7.64 -13.71
C THR A 93 0.18 -6.18 -13.83
N ARG A 94 0.10 -5.63 -15.04
CA ARG A 94 0.25 -4.20 -15.25
C ARG A 94 -1.10 -3.53 -15.00
N VAL A 95 -1.10 -2.51 -14.18
CA VAL A 95 -2.29 -1.72 -13.85
C VAL A 95 -2.14 -0.34 -14.47
N ARG A 96 -3.09 0.04 -15.30
CA ARG A 96 -3.21 1.39 -15.82
C ARG A 96 -4.27 2.15 -15.01
N LEU A 97 -3.93 3.36 -14.60
CA LEU A 97 -4.88 4.27 -13.96
C LEU A 97 -5.98 4.66 -14.96
N ARG A 98 -7.22 4.49 -14.54
CA ARG A 98 -8.40 4.78 -15.37
C ARG A 98 -8.57 6.29 -15.55
N SER A 99 -9.11 6.66 -16.72
CA SER A 99 -9.55 8.03 -17.05
C SER A 99 -8.46 9.10 -17.11
N ILE A 100 -7.19 8.73 -17.10
CA ILE A 100 -6.07 9.66 -17.25
C ILE A 100 -5.08 9.24 -18.31
N ASP A 101 -4.28 10.21 -18.79
CA ASP A 101 -3.13 10.03 -19.67
C ASP A 101 -1.98 10.86 -19.10
N ALA A 102 -0.85 10.22 -18.82
CA ALA A 102 0.39 10.87 -18.44
C ALA A 102 1.37 10.89 -19.61
N ALA A 103 2.39 11.74 -19.52
CA ALA A 103 3.47 11.77 -20.50
C ALA A 103 4.28 10.47 -20.44
N GLU A 104 4.77 10.02 -21.58
CA GLU A 104 5.48 8.74 -21.75
C GLU A 104 6.99 8.92 -21.55
N LEU A 105 7.66 7.97 -20.90
CA LEU A 105 9.11 7.97 -20.76
C LEU A 105 9.83 7.83 -22.10
N HIS A 106 9.23 7.13 -23.09
CA HIS A 106 9.68 7.10 -24.48
C HIS A 106 9.27 8.39 -25.21
N ALA A 107 9.74 9.51 -24.67
CA ALA A 107 9.35 10.85 -25.05
C ALA A 107 9.82 11.24 -26.46
N ARG A 108 9.01 12.02 -27.14
CA ARG A 108 9.31 12.59 -28.47
C ARG A 108 10.04 13.92 -28.40
N CYS A 109 10.10 14.54 -27.21
CA CYS A 109 10.77 15.80 -26.95
C CYS A 109 11.17 15.93 -25.46
N SER A 110 12.10 16.85 -25.17
CA SER A 110 12.60 17.08 -23.82
C SER A 110 11.51 17.54 -22.84
N LYS A 111 10.50 18.27 -23.31
CA LYS A 111 9.35 18.68 -22.50
C LYS A 111 8.56 17.46 -22.04
N GLU A 112 8.22 16.55 -22.95
CA GLU A 112 7.49 15.31 -22.63
C GLU A 112 8.27 14.45 -21.62
N LEU A 113 9.59 14.30 -21.82
CA LEU A 113 10.43 13.54 -20.89
C LEU A 113 10.42 14.13 -19.47
N ARG A 114 10.52 15.45 -19.33
CA ARG A 114 10.45 16.09 -18.00
C ARG A 114 9.10 15.85 -17.34
N LEU A 115 8.00 15.97 -18.10
CA LEU A 115 6.65 15.71 -17.61
C LEU A 115 6.49 14.24 -17.21
N ALA A 116 7.00 13.30 -18.01
CA ALA A 116 6.95 11.88 -17.72
C ALA A 116 7.70 11.51 -16.43
N LEU A 117 8.89 12.07 -16.24
CA LEU A 117 9.67 11.84 -15.01
C LEU A 117 8.95 12.43 -13.78
N ALA A 118 8.36 13.62 -13.90
CA ALA A 118 7.58 14.23 -12.83
C ALA A 118 6.33 13.43 -12.49
N ALA A 119 5.57 12.98 -13.50
CA ALA A 119 4.38 12.15 -13.33
C ALA A 119 4.72 10.80 -12.67
N ARG A 120 5.78 10.12 -13.14
CA ARG A 120 6.24 8.86 -12.54
C ARG A 120 6.63 9.03 -11.08
N ALA A 121 7.36 10.10 -10.74
CA ALA A 121 7.76 10.39 -9.36
C ALA A 121 6.54 10.74 -8.48
N ALA A 122 5.53 11.44 -9.02
CA ALA A 122 4.28 11.72 -8.32
C ALA A 122 3.50 10.44 -8.02
N LEU A 123 3.32 9.57 -9.03
CA LEU A 123 2.66 8.29 -8.84
C LEU A 123 3.37 7.41 -7.81
N GLN A 124 4.70 7.39 -7.85
CA GLN A 124 5.50 6.64 -6.87
C GLN A 124 5.25 7.13 -5.45
N ARG A 125 5.20 8.44 -5.21
CA ARG A 125 4.89 9.00 -3.88
C ARG A 125 3.49 8.62 -3.40
N LEU A 126 2.50 8.78 -4.27
CA LEU A 126 1.10 8.45 -3.94
C LEU A 126 0.93 6.97 -3.60
N LEU A 127 1.54 6.08 -4.38
CA LEU A 127 1.45 4.63 -4.14
C LEU A 127 2.28 4.15 -2.94
N ALA A 128 3.22 4.96 -2.45
CA ALA A 128 4.00 4.67 -1.24
C ALA A 128 3.24 5.00 0.07
N GLU A 129 2.05 5.59 0.00
CA GLU A 129 1.24 5.98 1.17
C GLU A 129 0.65 4.78 1.95
N GLY A 130 0.87 3.56 1.48
CA GLY A 130 0.44 2.34 2.19
C GLY A 130 -0.32 1.35 1.30
N SER A 131 -1.27 0.65 1.90
CA SER A 131 -2.03 -0.39 1.21
C SER A 131 -2.74 0.14 -0.03
N VAL A 132 -2.52 -0.53 -1.17
CA VAL A 132 -3.15 -0.19 -2.44
C VAL A 132 -4.38 -1.06 -2.66
N THR A 133 -5.45 -0.45 -3.13
CA THR A 133 -6.67 -1.14 -3.54
C THR A 133 -7.01 -0.82 -4.99
N LEU A 134 -7.48 -1.84 -5.70
CA LEU A 134 -7.93 -1.76 -7.08
C LEU A 134 -9.43 -2.03 -7.13
N SER A 135 -10.18 -1.18 -7.81
CA SER A 135 -11.62 -1.36 -8.05
C SER A 135 -11.98 -1.05 -9.50
N HIS A 136 -13.18 -1.44 -9.93
CA HIS A 136 -13.61 -1.28 -11.31
C HIS A 136 -12.58 -1.85 -12.30
N VAL A 137 -12.02 -3.01 -11.95
CA VAL A 137 -11.00 -3.67 -12.74
C VAL A 137 -11.59 -4.14 -14.06
N GLY A 138 -10.99 -3.72 -15.16
CA GLY A 138 -11.40 -4.06 -16.51
C GLY A 138 -10.22 -4.40 -17.41
N PRO A 139 -10.50 -4.98 -18.59
CA PRO A 139 -9.45 -5.23 -19.58
C PRO A 139 -8.97 -3.91 -20.16
N ASP A 140 -7.66 -3.78 -20.33
CA ASP A 140 -7.08 -2.75 -21.19
C ASP A 140 -7.00 -3.27 -22.63
N LYS A 141 -6.86 -2.36 -23.58
CA LYS A 141 -6.65 -2.70 -25.01
C LYS A 141 -5.37 -3.49 -25.30
N TYR A 142 -4.41 -3.50 -24.36
CA TYR A 142 -3.17 -4.25 -24.50
C TYR A 142 -3.22 -5.52 -23.65
N PRO A 143 -2.93 -6.69 -24.24
CA PRO A 143 -2.89 -7.95 -23.49
C PRO A 143 -1.96 -7.91 -22.28
N GLY A 144 -2.39 -8.51 -21.16
CA GLY A 144 -1.62 -8.56 -19.93
C GLY A 144 -1.58 -7.25 -19.14
N ARG A 145 -2.48 -6.31 -19.46
CA ARG A 145 -2.70 -5.07 -18.75
C ARG A 145 -4.19 -4.93 -18.41
N ILE A 146 -4.47 -4.45 -17.20
CA ILE A 146 -5.80 -4.07 -16.77
C ILE A 146 -5.87 -2.57 -16.58
N ASP A 147 -7.07 -1.98 -16.68
CA ASP A 147 -7.32 -0.64 -16.18
C ASP A 147 -8.19 -0.71 -14.92
N ALA A 148 -7.92 0.16 -13.96
CA ALA A 148 -8.58 0.16 -12.68
C ALA A 148 -8.63 1.56 -12.05
N ASN A 149 -9.62 1.76 -11.17
CA ASN A 149 -9.55 2.82 -10.17
C ASN A 149 -8.61 2.36 -9.04
N VAL A 150 -7.74 3.24 -8.62
CA VAL A 150 -6.69 2.95 -7.64
C VAL A 150 -6.82 3.89 -6.46
N ALA A 151 -6.74 3.34 -5.25
CA ALA A 151 -6.73 4.10 -4.00
C ALA A 151 -5.64 3.59 -3.07
N THR A 152 -5.18 4.46 -2.17
CA THR A 152 -4.30 4.11 -1.05
C THR A 152 -5.01 4.40 0.27
N HIS A 153 -4.33 4.15 1.38
CA HIS A 153 -4.88 4.50 2.70
C HIS A 153 -5.19 6.01 2.83
N SER A 154 -4.36 6.87 2.24
CA SER A 154 -4.47 8.33 2.39
C SER A 154 -5.13 9.01 1.19
N THR A 155 -5.14 8.38 0.03
CA THR A 155 -5.66 8.95 -1.22
C THR A 155 -6.72 8.04 -1.82
N ASN A 156 -7.98 8.48 -1.76
CA ASN A 156 -9.13 7.68 -2.21
C ASN A 156 -9.22 7.54 -3.73
N ASP A 157 -8.57 8.41 -4.50
CA ASP A 157 -8.54 8.39 -5.97
C ASP A 157 -7.20 8.92 -6.47
N ILE A 158 -6.34 8.00 -6.86
CA ILE A 158 -5.01 8.32 -7.39
C ILE A 158 -5.10 9.05 -8.73
N SER A 159 -6.08 8.71 -9.57
CA SER A 159 -6.29 9.41 -10.85
C SER A 159 -6.65 10.88 -10.64
N ALA A 160 -7.54 11.17 -9.70
CA ALA A 160 -7.91 12.53 -9.34
C ALA A 160 -6.72 13.31 -8.76
N ALA A 161 -5.90 12.67 -7.90
CA ALA A 161 -4.69 13.28 -7.35
C ALA A 161 -3.66 13.63 -8.44
N MET A 162 -3.47 12.74 -9.41
CA MET A 162 -2.58 12.96 -10.56
C MET A 162 -3.08 14.11 -11.45
N LEU A 163 -4.39 14.21 -11.67
CA LEU A 163 -5.01 15.31 -12.43
C LEU A 163 -4.85 16.64 -11.71
N SER A 164 -5.20 16.71 -10.44
CA SER A 164 -5.14 17.92 -9.63
C SER A 164 -3.71 18.44 -9.46
N GLY A 165 -2.74 17.53 -9.41
CA GLY A 165 -1.32 17.87 -9.37
C GLY A 165 -0.73 18.28 -10.72
N GLY A 166 -1.49 18.23 -11.81
CA GLY A 166 -1.01 18.56 -13.17
C GLY A 166 -0.04 17.54 -13.75
N PHE A 167 0.01 16.34 -13.21
CA PHE A 167 0.88 15.25 -13.66
C PHE A 167 0.27 14.41 -14.79
N ALA A 168 -1.03 14.51 -14.95
CA ALA A 168 -1.77 13.84 -15.99
C ALA A 168 -2.87 14.76 -16.55
N ARG A 169 -3.50 14.37 -17.61
CA ARG A 169 -4.71 14.99 -18.17
C ARG A 169 -5.83 13.96 -18.27
N ALA A 170 -7.07 14.44 -18.29
CA ALA A 170 -8.23 13.58 -18.47
C ALA A 170 -8.16 12.85 -19.84
N TYR A 171 -8.56 11.59 -19.84
CA TYR A 171 -8.51 10.74 -21.01
C TYR A 171 -9.67 9.73 -21.00
N ASP A 172 -10.46 9.74 -22.05
CA ASP A 172 -11.68 8.93 -22.22
C ASP A 172 -11.50 7.75 -23.19
N GLY A 173 -10.24 7.46 -23.60
CA GLY A 173 -9.95 6.33 -24.50
C GLY A 173 -9.74 6.70 -25.96
N GLY A 174 -9.89 7.95 -26.35
CA GLY A 174 -9.71 8.43 -27.72
C GLY A 174 -8.25 8.51 -28.20
N ARG A 175 -7.97 9.39 -29.15
CA ARG A 175 -6.61 9.67 -29.63
C ARG A 175 -5.86 10.50 -28.60
N ARG A 176 -4.71 10.02 -28.14
CA ARG A 176 -3.83 10.78 -27.25
C ARG A 176 -3.30 12.04 -27.92
N GLY A 177 -3.40 13.18 -27.27
CA GLY A 177 -2.77 14.42 -27.72
C GLY A 177 -1.27 14.40 -27.50
N SER A 178 -0.54 15.27 -28.23
CA SER A 178 0.91 15.44 -28.01
C SER A 178 1.20 16.16 -26.71
N TRP A 179 2.23 15.73 -25.98
CA TRP A 179 2.80 16.43 -24.83
C TRP A 179 3.89 17.43 -25.22
N CYS A 180 4.32 17.42 -26.50
CA CYS A 180 5.36 18.30 -27.01
C CYS A 180 4.84 19.67 -27.45
N ARG A 181 3.56 19.78 -27.77
CA ARG A 181 2.95 21.06 -28.15
C ARG A 181 2.64 21.89 -26.89
N SER A 182 2.96 23.17 -26.93
CA SER A 182 2.55 24.17 -25.94
C SER A 182 1.12 24.59 -26.17
#